data_7c15c2a01f77f023b7cc1e4a104f3848
#
_entry.id   7c15c2a01f77f023b7cc1e4a104f3848
#
_cell.length_a   1.000
_cell.length_b   1.000
_cell.length_c   1.000
_cell.angle_alpha   90.00
_cell.angle_beta   90.00
_cell.angle_gamma   90.00
#
_symmetry.space_group_name_H-M   'P 1'
#
loop_
_entity.id
_entity.type
_entity.pdbx_description
1 polymer ?
#
loop_
_entity_poly.entity_id
_entity_poly.type
_entity_poly.pdbx_seq_one_letter_code
_entity_poly.pdbx_strand_id
1 'polypeptide(L)'
;MSFRPEFKFQHTARLRLAALVPVLAFAPLAGLALHAPGLAAQMQRDNKPSETGAMPPKTWIDKDTGHRVWRVSDEPNSGAFYFNVNEFTPDHKQMVYNSPEGIRVLDLATMTTRMLVPNLPAPPPPAAAAAATDAAAGGQAGQGARGGRGFGFGGGARAIVVGNKTNSVFFTRMDPVTRSNAVYKADTNTGAVTKLIDLPPRVSISSVNADETLGAGTYNAADCPGGNPNAPHAFLAAPAGGFGMGFGAGGTRAQAAPGASAAGAPAAVSPAAANPTLGGANVQAEDKGTMMERRLAARIPVVLFTIRLEPGPNGEKAGRIRILLHSTDWVNHLLFSPTDPRLLMYCHEGMWQKVDRIWLIHTDGTGNQLIHKRTMAMEIAGHEFWGLDGKTIWYDWQYPKGEVFFLAGYNLETHKRVAYHLERNDWSIHFNLTQDLDLFCGDGGDSGQVARAPDGEWIELFHPQMIMGGPGALNSPAYWQPGVFHSEHLVNMAHQNYRAEPNPRFSPDKKYVFFTSNMFGRSYVFAAEVAKAADQTGAVSTLELATKFNPTMPTPTTTQK
;
A
#
# COMPACT_ATOMS: atom_id res chain seq x y z
N MET A 1 -61.10 -16.53 -27.48
CA MET A 1 -61.49 -17.24 -26.27
C MET A 1 -60.78 -16.61 -25.10
N SER A 2 -61.61 -15.91 -24.32
CA SER A 2 -61.21 -15.07 -23.17
C SER A 2 -61.22 -15.93 -21.91
N PHE A 3 -60.17 -15.81 -21.07
CA PHE A 3 -60.29 -16.20 -19.66
C PHE A 3 -59.54 -15.16 -18.82
N ARG A 4 -60.33 -14.35 -18.11
CA ARG A 4 -59.91 -13.62 -16.91
C ARG A 4 -60.29 -14.46 -15.69
N PRO A 5 -59.56 -14.41 -14.59
CA PRO A 5 -60.15 -14.55 -13.28
C PRO A 5 -60.10 -13.25 -12.49
N GLU A 6 -61.26 -12.87 -12.00
CA GLU A 6 -61.47 -11.83 -10.97
C GLU A 6 -61.00 -12.34 -9.62
N PHE A 7 -60.34 -11.49 -8.83
CA PHE A 7 -60.15 -11.71 -7.40
C PHE A 7 -60.99 -10.73 -6.59
N LYS A 8 -61.90 -11.31 -5.82
CA LYS A 8 -62.80 -10.61 -4.89
C LYS A 8 -62.09 -10.19 -3.63
N PHE A 9 -62.33 -8.94 -3.25
CA PHE A 9 -62.07 -8.42 -1.90
C PHE A 9 -63.03 -9.01 -0.90
N GLN A 10 -62.57 -9.54 0.22
CA GLN A 10 -63.37 -9.78 1.43
C GLN A 10 -62.87 -8.88 2.56
N HIS A 11 -63.80 -8.03 3.02
CA HIS A 11 -63.72 -7.28 4.26
C HIS A 11 -64.00 -8.21 5.45
N THR A 12 -63.16 -8.18 6.49
CA THR A 12 -63.55 -8.65 7.83
C THR A 12 -63.00 -7.73 8.93
N ALA A 13 -63.97 -7.13 9.53
CA ALA A 13 -64.23 -6.87 10.95
C ALA A 13 -63.11 -6.45 11.90
N ARG A 14 -63.33 -5.29 12.44
CA ARG A 14 -62.65 -4.70 13.61
C ARG A 14 -63.00 -5.44 14.89
N LEU A 15 -62.01 -5.88 15.66
CA LEU A 15 -62.12 -6.16 17.08
C LEU A 15 -61.31 -5.14 17.84
N ARG A 16 -62.00 -4.34 18.69
CA ARG A 16 -61.40 -3.49 19.70
C ARG A 16 -61.05 -4.35 20.91
N LEU A 17 -59.77 -4.39 21.30
CA LEU A 17 -59.38 -4.88 22.61
C LEU A 17 -58.74 -3.70 23.35
N ALA A 18 -59.42 -3.30 24.44
CA ALA A 18 -58.86 -2.36 25.43
C ALA A 18 -57.80 -3.09 26.28
N ALA A 19 -56.60 -2.62 26.28
CA ALA A 19 -55.58 -3.08 27.21
C ALA A 19 -55.17 -1.97 28.17
N LEU A 20 -55.32 -2.26 29.44
CA LEU A 20 -54.88 -1.48 30.58
C LEU A 20 -53.38 -1.16 30.49
N VAL A 21 -53.05 0.08 30.70
CA VAL A 21 -51.68 0.59 30.90
C VAL A 21 -51.39 0.55 32.39
N PRO A 22 -50.37 -0.18 32.86
CA PRO A 22 -49.82 0.07 34.19
C PRO A 22 -48.83 1.25 34.09
N VAL A 23 -49.07 2.28 34.86
CA VAL A 23 -48.16 3.38 35.11
C VAL A 23 -47.01 2.85 35.96
N LEU A 24 -45.88 2.64 35.34
CA LEU A 24 -44.59 2.41 36.03
C LEU A 24 -43.90 3.79 36.13
N ALA A 25 -43.76 4.24 37.37
CA ALA A 25 -42.99 5.43 37.74
C ALA A 25 -41.52 5.22 37.36
N PHE A 26 -41.04 5.98 36.38
CA PHE A 26 -39.60 6.08 36.10
C PHE A 26 -38.97 7.03 37.10
N ALA A 27 -38.17 6.50 38.00
CA ALA A 27 -37.16 7.26 38.71
C ALA A 27 -36.03 7.62 37.72
N PRO A 28 -35.49 8.84 37.72
CA PRO A 28 -34.35 9.16 36.86
C PRO A 28 -33.12 8.48 37.46
N LEU A 29 -32.67 7.40 36.85
CA LEU A 29 -31.28 6.93 36.96
C LEU A 29 -30.42 7.97 36.26
N ALA A 30 -29.79 8.87 37.06
CA ALA A 30 -28.69 9.69 36.62
C ALA A 30 -27.58 8.73 36.14
N GLY A 31 -27.54 8.47 34.82
CA GLY A 31 -26.46 7.80 34.17
C GLY A 31 -25.21 8.66 34.33
N LEU A 32 -24.27 8.21 35.19
CA LEU A 32 -22.89 8.67 35.17
C LEU A 32 -22.35 8.35 33.77
N ALA A 33 -22.44 9.32 32.87
CA ALA A 33 -21.54 9.38 31.73
C ALA A 33 -20.14 9.62 32.32
N LEU A 34 -19.40 8.55 32.53
CA LEU A 34 -17.96 8.62 32.71
C LEU A 34 -17.38 9.15 31.38
N HIS A 35 -17.45 10.46 31.23
CA HIS A 35 -16.56 11.17 30.35
C HIS A 35 -15.16 10.86 30.85
N ALA A 36 -14.33 10.30 30.01
CA ALA A 36 -12.91 10.19 30.23
C ALA A 36 -12.25 11.54 29.79
N PRO A 37 -12.23 12.58 30.64
CA PRO A 37 -11.58 13.85 30.32
C PRO A 37 -10.06 13.74 30.45
N GLY A 38 -9.55 12.61 30.96
CA GLY A 38 -8.14 12.46 31.27
C GLY A 38 -7.25 12.34 30.03
N LEU A 39 -7.68 11.62 29.01
CA LEU A 39 -6.82 11.38 27.82
C LEU A 39 -6.71 12.63 26.93
N ALA A 40 -7.82 13.30 26.67
CA ALA A 40 -7.81 14.55 25.88
C ALA A 40 -7.06 15.67 26.60
N ALA A 41 -7.20 15.78 27.93
CA ALA A 41 -6.49 16.78 28.73
C ALA A 41 -4.98 16.48 28.89
N GLN A 42 -4.58 15.21 28.87
CA GLN A 42 -3.17 14.83 28.91
C GLN A 42 -2.49 15.02 27.55
N MET A 43 -3.21 14.75 26.45
CA MET A 43 -2.75 15.02 25.07
C MET A 43 -2.65 16.52 24.74
N GLN A 44 -3.45 17.39 25.38
CA GLN A 44 -3.38 18.84 25.21
C GLN A 44 -2.16 19.49 25.90
N ARG A 45 -1.53 18.83 26.87
CA ARG A 45 -0.35 19.38 27.57
C ARG A 45 0.95 19.30 26.79
N ASP A 46 1.03 18.43 25.75
CA ASP A 46 2.22 18.27 24.94
C ASP A 46 2.29 19.20 23.72
N ASN A 47 1.31 20.09 23.55
CA ASN A 47 1.21 21.06 22.45
C ASN A 47 2.04 22.36 22.68
N LYS A 48 3.24 22.28 23.21
CA LYS A 48 4.14 23.43 23.19
C LYS A 48 4.85 23.52 21.84
N PRO A 49 4.73 24.62 21.09
CA PRO A 49 5.48 24.83 19.85
C PRO A 49 6.96 24.83 20.18
N SER A 50 7.75 24.01 19.53
CA SER A 50 9.18 24.05 19.61
C SER A 50 9.81 24.49 18.27
N GLU A 51 10.93 25.14 18.40
CA GLU A 51 11.79 25.69 17.36
C GLU A 51 12.18 24.65 16.30
N THR A 52 12.75 25.09 15.19
CA THR A 52 13.19 24.30 14.02
C THR A 52 13.64 22.85 14.34
N GLY A 53 12.81 21.89 14.02
CA GLY A 53 12.96 20.46 14.39
C GLY A 53 11.78 19.91 15.19
N ALA A 54 10.77 20.71 15.42
CA ALA A 54 9.57 20.42 16.20
C ALA A 54 8.75 19.28 15.62
N MET A 55 8.24 18.47 16.52
CA MET A 55 7.27 17.44 16.20
C MET A 55 5.91 18.10 15.88
N PRO A 56 5.19 17.66 14.83
CA PRO A 56 3.85 18.15 14.54
C PRO A 56 2.89 17.95 15.72
N PRO A 57 1.78 18.70 15.81
CA PRO A 57 0.79 18.52 16.85
C PRO A 57 0.33 17.06 16.95
N LYS A 58 0.00 16.59 18.15
CA LYS A 58 -0.50 15.23 18.35
C LYS A 58 -1.90 15.05 17.78
N THR A 59 -2.74 16.12 17.87
CA THR A 59 -4.10 16.15 17.31
C THR A 59 -4.55 17.58 17.04
N TRP A 60 -5.39 17.75 16.04
CA TRP A 60 -6.09 19.01 15.74
C TRP A 60 -7.41 18.70 15.03
N ILE A 61 -8.31 19.68 14.98
CA ILE A 61 -9.47 19.64 14.10
C ILE A 61 -9.13 20.51 12.90
N ASP A 62 -9.21 19.91 11.69
CA ASP A 62 -8.99 20.67 10.46
C ASP A 62 -10.18 21.61 10.22
N LYS A 63 -9.96 22.93 10.25
CA LYS A 63 -11.03 23.93 10.07
C LYS A 63 -11.65 23.89 8.66
N ASP A 64 -10.89 23.38 7.68
CA ASP A 64 -11.30 23.35 6.28
C ASP A 64 -12.25 22.18 5.99
N THR A 65 -12.16 21.11 6.78
CA THR A 65 -12.95 19.88 6.60
C THR A 65 -13.86 19.55 7.79
N GLY A 66 -13.51 20.00 8.98
CA GLY A 66 -14.22 19.71 10.23
C GLY A 66 -13.82 18.36 10.86
N HIS A 67 -12.91 17.61 10.24
CA HIS A 67 -12.46 16.32 10.75
C HIS A 67 -11.32 16.47 11.75
N ARG A 68 -11.28 15.58 12.75
CA ARG A 68 -10.17 15.53 13.69
C ARG A 68 -9.06 14.67 13.10
N VAL A 69 -7.85 15.19 13.14
CA VAL A 69 -6.63 14.50 12.68
C VAL A 69 -5.74 14.19 13.90
N TRP A 70 -5.19 12.99 13.91
CA TRP A 70 -4.27 12.47 14.92
C TRP A 70 -2.93 12.14 14.28
N ARG A 71 -1.83 12.57 14.87
CA ARG A 71 -0.51 12.03 14.59
C ARG A 71 -0.34 10.77 15.44
N VAL A 72 -0.38 9.60 14.82
CA VAL A 72 -0.31 8.29 15.47
C VAL A 72 1.10 7.98 15.93
N SER A 73 2.05 8.00 14.99
CA SER A 73 3.45 7.70 15.31
C SER A 73 4.16 8.90 15.93
N ASP A 74 5.06 8.64 16.88
CA ASP A 74 5.94 9.65 17.48
C ASP A 74 7.32 9.64 16.82
N GLU A 75 7.68 8.58 16.13
CA GLU A 75 8.96 8.40 15.47
C GLU A 75 8.93 9.04 14.06
N PRO A 76 9.81 10.02 13.78
CA PRO A 76 9.92 10.58 12.45
C PRO A 76 10.40 9.53 11.44
N ASN A 77 9.95 9.66 10.20
CA ASN A 77 10.19 8.71 9.11
C ASN A 77 9.52 7.33 9.34
N SER A 78 8.42 7.31 10.07
CA SER A 78 7.49 6.18 10.14
C SER A 78 6.55 6.15 8.94
N GLY A 79 5.97 4.98 8.66
CA GLY A 79 4.98 4.81 7.62
C GLY A 79 4.12 3.56 7.80
N ALA A 80 2.85 3.66 7.43
CA ALA A 80 1.93 2.55 7.28
C ALA A 80 2.41 1.62 6.14
N PHE A 81 1.75 0.48 5.96
CA PHE A 81 2.05 -0.41 4.86
C PHE A 81 1.53 0.19 3.54
N TYR A 82 1.91 -0.42 2.44
CA TYR A 82 1.37 -0.05 1.14
C TYR A 82 -0.15 -0.36 1.12
N PHE A 83 -0.94 0.49 0.50
CA PHE A 83 -2.41 0.55 0.63
C PHE A 83 -3.13 -0.79 0.45
N ASN A 84 -2.57 -1.73 -0.30
CA ASN A 84 -3.16 -3.04 -0.59
C ASN A 84 -2.62 -4.19 0.28
N VAL A 85 -1.75 -3.90 1.26
CA VAL A 85 -1.16 -4.88 2.18
C VAL A 85 -1.85 -4.82 3.54
N ASN A 86 -2.36 -5.93 4.06
CA ASN A 86 -3.01 -5.94 5.38
C ASN A 86 -2.06 -5.53 6.51
N GLU A 87 -2.49 -4.56 7.32
CA GLU A 87 -1.76 -4.02 8.48
C GLU A 87 -2.52 -4.15 9.80
N PHE A 88 -3.77 -4.66 9.77
CA PHE A 88 -4.59 -4.86 10.96
C PHE A 88 -4.62 -6.32 11.40
N THR A 89 -4.63 -6.54 12.71
CA THR A 89 -4.78 -7.88 13.29
C THR A 89 -6.19 -8.41 13.04
N PRO A 90 -6.38 -9.75 12.89
CA PRO A 90 -7.68 -10.33 12.62
C PRO A 90 -8.70 -10.15 13.75
N ASP A 91 -8.27 -9.84 14.97
CA ASP A 91 -9.17 -9.45 16.07
C ASP A 91 -9.57 -7.97 16.04
N HIS A 92 -9.09 -7.21 15.03
CA HIS A 92 -9.37 -5.79 14.80
C HIS A 92 -8.96 -4.86 15.95
N LYS A 93 -7.98 -5.25 16.78
CA LYS A 93 -7.56 -4.43 17.93
C LYS A 93 -6.28 -3.66 17.69
N GLN A 94 -5.47 -4.08 16.73
CA GLN A 94 -4.15 -3.52 16.54
C GLN A 94 -3.85 -3.26 15.07
N MET A 95 -3.05 -2.22 14.83
CA MET A 95 -2.43 -1.89 13.54
C MET A 95 -0.92 -1.99 13.66
N VAL A 96 -0.26 -2.52 12.63
CA VAL A 96 1.20 -2.60 12.56
C VAL A 96 1.73 -1.57 11.57
N TYR A 97 2.81 -0.89 11.92
CA TYR A 97 3.48 0.05 11.03
C TYR A 97 5.00 -0.04 11.15
N ASN A 98 5.71 0.52 10.17
CA ASN A 98 7.17 0.56 10.15
C ASN A 98 7.71 1.86 10.74
N SER A 99 8.81 1.78 11.48
CA SER A 99 9.60 2.92 11.94
C SER A 99 11.08 2.72 11.63
N PRO A 100 11.92 3.77 11.72
CA PRO A 100 13.37 3.62 11.59
C PRO A 100 14.00 2.65 12.58
N GLU A 101 13.38 2.47 13.72
CA GLU A 101 13.87 1.63 14.82
C GLU A 101 13.43 0.17 14.70
N GLY A 102 12.42 -0.10 13.84
CA GLY A 102 11.85 -1.43 13.65
C GLY A 102 10.34 -1.42 13.41
N ILE A 103 9.69 -2.54 13.68
CA ILE A 103 8.25 -2.73 13.50
C ILE A 103 7.54 -2.37 14.80
N ARG A 104 6.48 -1.59 14.71
CA ARG A 104 5.70 -1.11 15.84
C ARG A 104 4.23 -1.53 15.73
N VAL A 105 3.55 -1.51 16.86
CA VAL A 105 2.11 -1.82 16.99
C VAL A 105 1.41 -0.63 17.62
N LEU A 106 0.30 -0.24 17.02
CA LEU A 106 -0.70 0.68 17.55
C LEU A 106 -1.86 -0.12 18.14
N ASP A 107 -2.25 0.17 19.36
CA ASP A 107 -3.52 -0.26 19.94
C ASP A 107 -4.63 0.70 19.51
N LEU A 108 -5.65 0.18 18.82
CA LEU A 108 -6.72 1.01 18.21
C LEU A 108 -7.69 1.59 19.22
N ALA A 109 -7.81 0.99 20.41
CA ALA A 109 -8.71 1.49 21.44
C ALA A 109 -8.11 2.65 22.22
N THR A 110 -6.81 2.62 22.46
CA THR A 110 -6.09 3.61 23.26
C THR A 110 -5.30 4.60 22.44
N MET A 111 -5.12 4.36 21.14
CA MET A 111 -4.26 5.13 20.23
C MET A 111 -2.82 5.24 20.73
N THR A 112 -2.35 4.23 21.47
CA THR A 112 -0.98 4.14 21.99
C THR A 112 -0.13 3.18 21.17
N THR A 113 1.15 3.50 21.04
CA THR A 113 2.08 2.70 20.23
C THR A 113 3.16 2.05 21.09
N ARG A 114 3.66 0.91 20.67
CA ARG A 114 4.81 0.24 21.27
C ARG A 114 5.71 -0.43 20.24
N MET A 115 6.97 -0.63 20.59
CA MET A 115 7.89 -1.43 19.79
C MET A 115 7.47 -2.90 19.83
N LEU A 116 7.40 -3.54 18.65
CA LEU A 116 7.14 -4.98 18.52
C LEU A 116 8.43 -5.72 18.17
N VAL A 117 9.10 -5.32 17.10
CA VAL A 117 10.35 -5.96 16.63
C VAL A 117 11.39 -4.88 16.43
N PRO A 118 12.34 -4.71 17.35
CA PRO A 118 13.44 -3.76 17.16
C PRO A 118 14.40 -4.24 16.06
N ASN A 119 15.01 -3.29 15.37
CA ASN A 119 16.14 -3.59 14.49
C ASN A 119 17.31 -4.13 15.29
N LEU A 120 18.02 -5.10 14.73
CA LEU A 120 19.25 -5.59 15.34
C LEU A 120 20.37 -4.55 15.12
N PRO A 121 21.30 -4.42 16.08
CA PRO A 121 22.50 -3.61 15.88
C PRO A 121 23.22 -4.03 14.59
N ALA A 122 23.71 -3.04 13.85
CA ALA A 122 24.56 -3.34 12.70
C ALA A 122 25.76 -4.18 13.15
N PRO A 123 26.15 -5.25 12.42
CA PRO A 123 27.36 -5.97 12.75
C PRO A 123 28.55 -5.02 12.66
N PRO A 124 29.57 -5.17 13.54
CA PRO A 124 30.77 -4.37 13.46
C PRO A 124 31.40 -4.51 12.06
N PRO A 125 31.95 -3.43 11.50
CA PRO A 125 32.63 -3.51 10.21
C PRO A 125 33.75 -4.54 10.30
N PRO A 126 34.04 -5.30 9.23
CA PRO A 126 35.16 -6.25 9.22
C PRO A 126 36.45 -5.48 9.52
N ALA A 127 37.33 -6.06 10.35
CA ALA A 127 38.55 -5.45 10.88
C ALA A 127 39.46 -4.83 9.81
N ALA A 128 39.39 -5.26 8.55
CA ALA A 128 40.12 -4.69 7.42
C ALA A 128 39.58 -3.31 6.96
N ALA A 129 38.34 -2.95 7.32
CA ALA A 129 37.78 -1.63 6.96
C ALA A 129 38.07 -0.54 8.00
N ALA A 130 38.45 -0.92 9.21
CA ALA A 130 38.80 0.01 10.28
C ALA A 130 40.15 0.74 10.06
N ALA A 131 41.03 0.16 9.23
CA ALA A 131 42.36 0.76 8.93
C ALA A 131 42.32 1.81 7.81
N ALA A 132 41.21 2.01 7.13
CA ALA A 132 41.06 2.93 5.97
C ALA A 132 40.34 4.25 6.31
N THR A 133 39.90 4.49 7.55
CA THR A 133 39.05 5.63 7.91
C THR A 133 39.80 6.85 8.48
N ASP A 134 41.12 6.78 8.68
CA ASP A 134 41.91 7.91 9.22
C ASP A 134 42.37 8.93 8.17
N ALA A 135 41.98 8.80 6.90
CA ALA A 135 42.46 9.68 5.84
C ALA A 135 41.41 10.50 5.09
N ALA A 136 40.15 10.56 5.52
CA ALA A 136 39.11 11.33 4.82
C ALA A 136 38.03 11.89 5.77
N ALA A 137 38.44 12.72 6.72
CA ALA A 137 37.52 13.61 7.44
C ALA A 137 37.48 14.97 6.72
N GLY A 138 36.53 15.13 5.78
CA GLY A 138 36.35 16.41 5.08
C GLY A 138 35.47 16.28 3.83
N GLY A 139 34.21 15.92 3.96
CA GLY A 139 33.29 15.93 2.83
C GLY A 139 31.84 15.99 3.29
N GLN A 140 31.21 17.15 3.07
CA GLN A 140 29.80 17.38 3.33
C GLN A 140 28.93 16.31 2.63
N ALA A 141 28.08 15.64 3.44
CA ALA A 141 27.08 14.70 2.96
C ALA A 141 26.02 15.44 2.14
N GLY A 142 26.11 15.35 0.83
CA GLY A 142 25.07 15.79 -0.10
C GLY A 142 23.83 14.89 0.01
N GLN A 143 22.72 15.48 0.41
CA GLN A 143 21.39 14.85 0.42
C GLN A 143 20.91 14.63 -1.02
N GLY A 144 21.12 13.45 -1.56
CA GLY A 144 20.53 13.00 -2.83
C GLY A 144 19.23 12.26 -2.58
N ALA A 145 18.11 12.92 -2.78
CA ALA A 145 16.78 12.34 -2.67
C ALA A 145 16.51 11.31 -3.78
N ARG A 146 16.04 10.11 -3.41
CA ARG A 146 15.59 9.06 -4.33
C ARG A 146 14.16 8.68 -3.98
N GLY A 147 13.26 8.85 -4.98
CA GLY A 147 11.83 8.54 -4.86
C GLY A 147 11.54 7.05 -4.67
N GLY A 148 10.42 6.75 -4.00
CA GLY A 148 9.77 5.44 -3.98
C GLY A 148 10.59 4.28 -3.43
N ARG A 149 11.44 4.48 -2.43
CA ARG A 149 12.13 3.41 -1.72
C ARG A 149 11.50 3.26 -0.35
N GLY A 150 10.77 2.17 -0.15
CA GLY A 150 10.50 1.70 1.19
C GLY A 150 11.79 1.76 2.01
N PHE A 151 11.70 2.26 3.22
CA PHE A 151 12.82 2.54 4.12
C PHE A 151 13.81 1.37 4.14
N GLY A 152 14.90 1.49 3.36
CA GLY A 152 15.98 0.50 3.32
C GLY A 152 16.94 0.73 4.48
N PHE A 153 16.62 0.19 5.64
CA PHE A 153 17.57 0.12 6.74
C PHE A 153 18.42 -1.13 6.53
N GLY A 154 19.70 -0.97 6.32
CA GLY A 154 20.65 -2.07 6.20
C GLY A 154 20.56 -2.99 7.43
N GLY A 155 20.06 -4.22 7.26
CA GLY A 155 19.96 -5.24 8.33
C GLY A 155 18.74 -5.13 9.24
N GLY A 156 17.81 -4.20 9.03
CA GLY A 156 16.60 -4.04 9.84
C GLY A 156 15.50 -5.06 9.53
N ALA A 157 14.57 -5.20 10.47
CA ALA A 157 13.34 -5.95 10.28
C ALA A 157 12.44 -5.21 9.28
N ARG A 158 11.92 -5.95 8.27
CA ARG A 158 11.01 -5.42 7.26
C ARG A 158 9.71 -6.20 7.29
N ALA A 159 8.62 -5.54 7.68
CA ALA A 159 7.30 -6.15 7.66
C ALA A 159 6.90 -6.51 6.22
N ILE A 160 6.23 -7.65 6.08
CA ILE A 160 5.64 -8.15 4.84
C ILE A 160 4.13 -7.89 4.88
N VAL A 161 3.46 -8.42 5.90
CA VAL A 161 2.00 -8.37 6.05
C VAL A 161 1.63 -8.76 7.48
N VAL A 162 0.51 -8.25 7.98
CA VAL A 162 -0.14 -8.82 9.17
C VAL A 162 -0.99 -10.01 8.75
N GLY A 163 -0.92 -11.10 9.51
CA GLY A 163 -1.64 -12.34 9.22
C GLY A 163 -3.16 -12.16 9.22
N ASN A 164 -3.85 -12.97 8.42
CA ASN A 164 -5.31 -13.00 8.39
C ASN A 164 -5.91 -14.01 9.38
N LYS A 165 -5.09 -14.89 9.93
CA LYS A 165 -5.51 -15.97 10.83
C LYS A 165 -5.06 -15.77 12.26
N THR A 166 -3.87 -15.24 12.46
CA THR A 166 -3.28 -15.03 13.78
C THR A 166 -2.90 -13.57 14.00
N ASN A 167 -2.94 -13.08 15.23
CA ASN A 167 -2.44 -11.76 15.59
C ASN A 167 -0.91 -11.74 15.50
N SER A 168 -0.40 -11.80 14.28
CA SER A 168 1.03 -11.88 14.00
C SER A 168 1.42 -11.02 12.81
N VAL A 169 2.60 -10.43 12.85
CA VAL A 169 3.22 -9.81 11.69
C VAL A 169 4.30 -10.73 11.11
N PHE A 170 4.25 -10.94 9.81
CA PHE A 170 5.31 -11.61 9.05
C PHE A 170 6.32 -10.56 8.56
N PHE A 171 7.59 -10.86 8.70
CA PHE A 171 8.65 -9.94 8.32
C PHE A 171 9.92 -10.69 7.89
N THR A 172 10.76 -10.00 7.14
CA THR A 172 12.12 -10.49 6.81
C THR A 172 13.16 -9.68 7.55
N ARG A 173 14.22 -10.34 7.93
CA ARG A 173 15.49 -9.73 8.37
C ARG A 173 16.64 -10.70 8.16
N MET A 174 17.87 -10.17 8.19
CA MET A 174 19.05 -11.02 8.22
C MET A 174 19.13 -11.78 9.54
N ASP A 175 19.25 -13.08 9.46
CA ASP A 175 19.47 -13.93 10.62
C ASP A 175 20.90 -13.71 11.16
N PRO A 176 21.06 -13.42 12.45
CA PRO A 176 22.36 -13.09 13.03
C PRO A 176 23.32 -14.30 13.07
N VAL A 177 22.79 -15.52 13.06
CA VAL A 177 23.57 -16.77 13.14
C VAL A 177 23.93 -17.27 11.75
N THR A 178 22.93 -17.50 10.89
CA THR A 178 23.13 -18.06 9.55
C THR A 178 23.60 -17.04 8.53
N ARG A 179 23.46 -15.72 8.81
CA ARG A 179 23.77 -14.59 7.92
C ARG A 179 23.01 -14.66 6.59
N SER A 180 21.91 -15.40 6.57
CA SER A 180 20.96 -15.45 5.46
C SER A 180 19.79 -14.51 5.72
N ASN A 181 19.11 -14.08 4.66
CA ASN A 181 17.82 -13.43 4.81
C ASN A 181 16.81 -14.50 5.23
N ALA A 182 16.03 -14.23 6.26
CA ALA A 182 15.08 -15.21 6.82
C ALA A 182 13.71 -14.59 7.02
N VAL A 183 12.68 -15.42 7.01
CA VAL A 183 11.30 -15.06 7.31
C VAL A 183 11.03 -15.37 8.77
N TYR A 184 10.43 -14.41 9.42
CA TYR A 184 10.03 -14.47 10.81
C TYR A 184 8.54 -14.14 10.97
N LYS A 185 7.99 -14.56 12.08
CA LYS A 185 6.67 -14.19 12.57
C LYS A 185 6.81 -13.64 13.99
N ALA A 186 6.18 -12.50 14.26
CA ALA A 186 6.08 -11.92 15.59
C ALA A 186 4.62 -11.87 16.03
N ASP A 187 4.31 -12.43 17.19
CA ASP A 187 3.00 -12.32 17.83
C ASP A 187 2.79 -10.89 18.33
N THR A 188 1.74 -10.23 17.87
CA THR A 188 1.52 -8.81 18.17
C THR A 188 1.08 -8.55 19.60
N ASN A 189 0.60 -9.54 20.33
CA ASN A 189 0.20 -9.40 21.75
C ASN A 189 1.37 -9.61 22.71
N THR A 190 2.14 -10.66 22.48
CA THR A 190 3.23 -11.07 23.39
C THR A 190 4.60 -10.53 22.99
N GLY A 191 4.79 -10.15 21.71
CA GLY A 191 6.08 -9.79 21.16
C GLY A 191 7.00 -10.98 20.87
N ALA A 192 6.52 -12.22 21.01
CA ALA A 192 7.30 -13.42 20.76
C ALA A 192 7.65 -13.52 19.26
N VAL A 193 8.95 -13.66 18.97
CA VAL A 193 9.48 -13.75 17.61
C VAL A 193 9.91 -15.19 17.32
N THR A 194 9.39 -15.75 16.23
CA THR A 194 9.71 -17.08 15.74
C THR A 194 10.31 -17.02 14.35
N LYS A 195 11.47 -17.62 14.13
CA LYS A 195 12.03 -17.85 12.80
C LYS A 195 11.27 -18.98 12.12
N LEU A 196 10.81 -18.77 10.90
CA LEU A 196 10.09 -19.76 10.10
C LEU A 196 11.02 -20.49 9.16
N ILE A 197 11.71 -19.77 8.27
CA ILE A 197 12.60 -20.33 7.26
C ILE A 197 13.76 -19.39 6.96
N ASP A 198 14.87 -19.96 6.47
CA ASP A 198 15.89 -19.22 5.74
C ASP A 198 15.48 -19.10 4.28
N LEU A 199 15.66 -17.92 3.69
CA LEU A 199 15.47 -17.73 2.26
C LEU A 199 16.75 -18.06 1.51
N PRO A 200 16.66 -18.71 0.33
CA PRO A 200 17.81 -18.87 -0.54
C PRO A 200 18.44 -17.51 -0.92
N PRO A 201 19.73 -17.47 -1.26
CA PRO A 201 20.35 -16.24 -1.74
C PRO A 201 19.57 -15.63 -2.91
N ARG A 202 19.43 -14.29 -2.93
CA ARG A 202 18.72 -13.52 -3.97
C ARG A 202 17.21 -13.80 -4.11
N VAL A 203 16.65 -14.60 -3.21
CA VAL A 203 15.22 -14.85 -3.12
C VAL A 203 14.60 -13.95 -2.08
N SER A 204 13.43 -13.42 -2.39
CA SER A 204 12.63 -12.63 -1.46
C SER A 204 11.15 -12.94 -1.62
N ILE A 205 10.40 -12.77 -0.55
CA ILE A 205 8.95 -12.85 -0.56
C ILE A 205 8.34 -11.50 -0.22
N SER A 206 7.15 -11.23 -0.75
CA SER A 206 6.44 -9.97 -0.56
C SER A 206 4.99 -10.14 -0.10
N SER A 207 4.53 -11.39 0.03
CA SER A 207 3.16 -11.68 0.49
C SER A 207 3.12 -13.01 1.23
N VAL A 208 2.13 -13.17 2.14
CA VAL A 208 1.80 -14.41 2.85
C VAL A 208 0.31 -14.68 2.68
N ASN A 209 -0.05 -15.94 2.48
CA ASN A 209 -1.44 -16.33 2.19
C ASN A 209 -2.34 -16.33 3.44
N ALA A 210 -3.66 -16.42 3.21
CA ALA A 210 -4.68 -16.25 4.24
C ALA A 210 -4.59 -17.27 5.39
N ASP A 211 -4.12 -18.49 5.15
CA ASP A 211 -3.91 -19.51 6.18
C ASP A 211 -2.50 -19.50 6.80
N GLU A 212 -1.64 -18.55 6.37
CA GLU A 212 -0.30 -18.30 6.91
C GLU A 212 0.73 -19.42 6.63
N THR A 213 0.47 -20.28 5.65
CA THR A 213 1.31 -21.45 5.34
C THR A 213 2.30 -21.23 4.18
N LEU A 214 2.00 -20.26 3.31
CA LEU A 214 2.79 -19.99 2.10
C LEU A 214 3.21 -18.52 2.03
N GLY A 215 4.47 -18.29 1.62
CA GLY A 215 4.92 -17.01 1.12
C GLY A 215 4.93 -17.01 -0.42
N ALA A 216 4.74 -15.84 -1.04
CA ALA A 216 4.92 -15.66 -2.49
C ALA A 216 6.05 -14.67 -2.79
N GLY A 217 6.77 -14.91 -3.88
CA GLY A 217 7.88 -14.07 -4.30
C GLY A 217 8.27 -14.29 -5.76
N THR A 218 9.25 -13.50 -6.19
CA THR A 218 9.87 -13.65 -7.51
C THR A 218 11.39 -13.70 -7.38
N TYR A 219 12.03 -14.37 -8.34
CA TYR A 219 13.48 -14.30 -8.53
C TYR A 219 13.83 -14.28 -10.03
N ASN A 220 14.99 -13.73 -10.39
CA ASN A 220 15.45 -13.81 -11.77
C ASN A 220 15.86 -15.24 -12.09
N ALA A 221 15.43 -15.77 -13.24
CA ALA A 221 15.74 -17.14 -13.62
C ALA A 221 17.26 -17.42 -13.67
N ALA A 222 18.05 -16.43 -14.03
CA ALA A 222 19.51 -16.51 -14.01
C ALA A 222 20.12 -16.73 -12.62
N ASP A 223 19.41 -16.40 -11.55
CA ASP A 223 19.88 -16.61 -10.18
C ASP A 223 19.78 -18.09 -9.73
N CYS A 224 19.01 -18.91 -10.48
CA CYS A 224 18.88 -20.36 -10.28
C CYS A 224 19.24 -21.12 -11.58
N PRO A 225 20.52 -21.18 -11.99
CA PRO A 225 20.92 -21.64 -13.32
C PRO A 225 20.58 -23.11 -13.60
N GLY A 226 20.46 -23.95 -12.57
CA GLY A 226 20.01 -25.33 -12.70
C GLY A 226 18.50 -25.52 -12.87
N GLY A 227 17.71 -24.47 -12.78
CA GLY A 227 16.26 -24.49 -12.94
C GLY A 227 15.47 -25.21 -11.85
N ASN A 228 16.13 -25.94 -10.94
CA ASN A 228 15.47 -26.59 -9.80
C ASN A 228 15.78 -25.84 -8.49
N PRO A 229 14.87 -24.99 -7.98
CA PRO A 229 15.12 -24.17 -6.80
C PRO A 229 15.27 -24.97 -5.49
N ASN A 230 14.90 -26.25 -5.49
CA ASN A 230 14.98 -27.11 -4.32
C ASN A 230 16.25 -27.99 -4.31
N ALA A 231 17.13 -27.89 -5.31
CA ALA A 231 18.40 -28.59 -5.33
C ALA A 231 19.39 -27.97 -4.31
N PRO A 232 20.32 -28.75 -3.77
CA PRO A 232 21.41 -28.20 -2.96
C PRO A 232 22.18 -27.14 -3.77
N HIS A 233 22.45 -25.99 -3.15
CA HIS A 233 23.15 -24.85 -3.77
C HIS A 233 22.55 -24.37 -5.11
N ALA A 234 21.20 -24.46 -5.24
CA ALA A 234 20.48 -24.08 -6.45
C ALA A 234 20.68 -22.62 -6.88
N PHE A 235 20.86 -21.74 -5.91
CA PHE A 235 20.97 -20.29 -6.13
C PHE A 235 22.42 -19.82 -6.10
N LEU A 236 22.72 -18.85 -6.97
CA LEU A 236 24.00 -18.16 -6.96
C LEU A 236 24.21 -17.43 -5.64
N ALA A 237 25.44 -17.41 -5.13
CA ALA A 237 25.77 -16.67 -3.93
C ALA A 237 25.44 -15.17 -4.08
N ALA A 238 25.04 -14.53 -2.98
CA ALA A 238 24.88 -13.10 -2.98
C ALA A 238 26.23 -12.41 -3.26
N PRO A 239 26.29 -11.33 -4.05
CA PRO A 239 27.53 -10.62 -4.30
C PRO A 239 28.10 -10.08 -3.00
N ALA A 240 29.41 -10.26 -2.78
CA ALA A 240 30.09 -9.74 -1.63
C ALA A 240 29.96 -8.20 -1.60
N GLY A 241 29.40 -7.63 -0.52
CA GLY A 241 29.27 -6.20 -0.32
C GLY A 241 27.97 -5.53 -0.77
N GLY A 242 26.96 -6.29 -1.20
CA GLY A 242 25.70 -5.73 -1.70
C GLY A 242 24.49 -6.07 -0.85
N PHE A 243 24.28 -5.45 0.31
CA PHE A 243 23.01 -5.46 1.05
C PHE A 243 22.17 -4.24 0.70
N GLY A 244 21.43 -4.35 -0.40
CA GLY A 244 20.52 -3.33 -0.89
C GLY A 244 19.53 -3.92 -1.88
N MET A 245 18.78 -4.93 -1.45
CA MET A 245 17.61 -5.39 -2.23
C MET A 245 16.41 -4.56 -1.82
N GLY A 246 16.29 -3.36 -2.43
CA GLY A 246 15.04 -2.63 -2.44
C GLY A 246 14.07 -3.32 -3.41
N PHE A 247 12.88 -3.67 -2.98
CA PHE A 247 11.75 -3.84 -3.87
C PHE A 247 11.44 -2.48 -4.49
N GLY A 248 11.70 -2.34 -5.75
CA GLY A 248 11.63 -1.11 -6.52
C GLY A 248 12.84 -1.03 -7.40
N ALA A 249 12.70 -1.40 -8.67
CA ALA A 249 13.57 -1.06 -9.79
C ALA A 249 15.10 -0.97 -9.48
N GLY A 250 15.69 -2.05 -8.98
CA GLY A 250 17.14 -2.16 -8.84
C GLY A 250 17.78 -2.62 -10.15
N GLY A 251 18.29 -1.68 -10.95
CA GLY A 251 19.19 -2.03 -12.05
C GLY A 251 20.46 -2.65 -11.53
N THR A 252 20.69 -3.92 -11.78
CA THR A 252 22.01 -4.53 -11.66
C THR A 252 22.90 -3.98 -12.77
N ARG A 253 23.95 -3.27 -12.37
CA ARG A 253 25.06 -2.91 -13.24
C ARG A 253 25.75 -4.21 -13.67
N ALA A 254 25.50 -4.67 -14.90
CA ALA A 254 26.32 -5.69 -15.52
C ALA A 254 27.73 -5.11 -15.73
N GLN A 255 28.71 -5.59 -14.98
CA GLN A 255 30.11 -5.41 -15.32
C GLN A 255 30.38 -6.26 -16.57
N ALA A 256 30.65 -5.57 -17.67
CA ALA A 256 31.19 -6.18 -18.86
C ALA A 256 32.61 -6.71 -18.57
N ALA A 257 32.85 -7.97 -18.89
CA ALA A 257 34.17 -8.53 -18.93
C ALA A 257 34.98 -7.88 -20.09
N PRO A 258 36.27 -7.63 -19.93
CA PRO A 258 37.09 -7.07 -21.01
C PRO A 258 37.51 -8.16 -22.00
N GLY A 259 37.27 -7.90 -23.28
CA GLY A 259 38.00 -8.55 -24.36
C GLY A 259 37.21 -9.34 -25.36
N ALA A 260 36.80 -8.70 -26.47
CA ALA A 260 36.89 -9.21 -27.84
C ALA A 260 36.57 -8.09 -28.82
N SER A 261 37.58 -7.68 -29.56
CA SER A 261 37.49 -6.78 -30.71
C SER A 261 36.90 -7.56 -31.90
N ALA A 262 35.89 -6.98 -32.55
CA ALA A 262 35.57 -7.31 -33.96
C ALA A 262 35.06 -6.07 -34.66
N ALA A 263 35.60 -5.87 -35.84
CA ALA A 263 35.55 -4.71 -36.71
C ALA A 263 34.25 -4.61 -37.52
N GLY A 264 33.90 -3.38 -37.89
CA GLY A 264 33.39 -3.08 -39.22
C GLY A 264 31.94 -2.62 -39.40
N ALA A 265 31.79 -1.33 -39.63
CA ALA A 265 31.01 -0.60 -40.63
C ALA A 265 29.72 0.10 -40.17
N PRO A 266 29.21 1.08 -40.96
CA PRO A 266 29.78 2.42 -41.12
C PRO A 266 28.88 3.57 -40.59
N ALA A 267 29.42 4.75 -40.57
CA ALA A 267 28.90 6.02 -40.07
C ALA A 267 27.64 6.55 -40.72
N ALA A 268 26.79 7.21 -39.95
CA ALA A 268 25.91 8.26 -40.40
C ALA A 268 25.89 9.42 -39.40
N VAL A 269 26.50 10.45 -39.81
CA VAL A 269 26.43 11.92 -39.63
C VAL A 269 25.77 12.50 -38.39
N SER A 270 26.62 13.16 -37.58
CA SER A 270 26.29 14.20 -36.60
C SER A 270 25.92 15.54 -37.26
N PRO A 271 25.31 16.47 -36.48
CA PRO A 271 26.05 17.70 -36.28
C PRO A 271 26.16 18.26 -34.85
N ALA A 272 27.35 18.78 -34.62
CA ALA A 272 27.78 19.97 -33.86
C ALA A 272 27.72 20.01 -32.35
N ALA A 273 28.85 19.77 -31.74
CA ALA A 273 29.70 20.65 -30.93
C ALA A 273 29.10 21.42 -29.75
N ALA A 274 29.53 21.04 -28.51
CA ALA A 274 29.89 21.96 -27.45
C ALA A 274 30.87 21.30 -26.46
N ASN A 275 31.83 22.07 -26.04
CA ASN A 275 33.08 21.83 -25.31
C ASN A 275 33.04 20.92 -24.07
N PRO A 276 34.15 20.22 -23.77
CA PRO A 276 34.31 19.46 -22.52
C PRO A 276 34.87 20.37 -21.41
N THR A 277 34.10 20.52 -20.34
CA THR A 277 34.64 20.92 -19.05
C THR A 277 34.61 19.73 -18.11
N LEU A 278 35.77 19.36 -17.62
CA LEU A 278 36.03 18.40 -16.56
C LEU A 278 35.26 18.78 -15.29
N GLY A 279 34.26 17.99 -14.92
CA GLY A 279 33.53 18.09 -13.68
C GLY A 279 32.68 16.83 -13.50
N GLY A 280 32.82 16.16 -12.36
CA GLY A 280 32.28 14.86 -12.05
C GLY A 280 30.86 14.64 -12.59
N ALA A 281 30.65 13.57 -13.33
CA ALA A 281 29.39 13.17 -13.88
C ALA A 281 28.38 12.91 -12.74
N ASN A 282 27.51 13.89 -12.46
CA ASN A 282 26.25 13.65 -11.82
C ASN A 282 25.45 12.73 -12.75
N VAL A 283 25.45 11.44 -12.45
CA VAL A 283 24.51 10.50 -13.07
C VAL A 283 23.14 10.95 -12.59
N GLN A 284 22.43 11.73 -13.39
CA GLN A 284 21.03 12.05 -13.15
C GLN A 284 20.28 10.72 -12.97
N ALA A 285 19.55 10.61 -11.85
CA ALA A 285 18.73 9.43 -11.62
C ALA A 285 17.74 9.31 -12.79
N GLU A 286 17.75 8.14 -13.44
CA GLU A 286 16.83 7.83 -14.53
C GLU A 286 15.38 8.07 -14.05
N ASP A 287 14.55 8.75 -14.84
CA ASP A 287 13.16 8.97 -14.50
C ASP A 287 12.37 7.64 -14.53
N LYS A 288 11.24 7.59 -13.79
CA LYS A 288 10.44 6.37 -13.63
C LYS A 288 9.95 5.81 -14.97
N GLY A 289 9.53 6.66 -15.89
CA GLY A 289 9.03 6.27 -17.22
C GLY A 289 10.12 5.59 -18.06
N THR A 290 11.29 6.22 -18.18
CA THR A 290 12.45 5.65 -18.89
C THR A 290 12.89 4.32 -18.29
N MET A 291 12.93 4.21 -16.96
CA MET A 291 13.25 2.96 -16.28
C MET A 291 12.23 1.85 -16.60
N MET A 292 10.94 2.16 -16.63
CA MET A 292 9.87 1.20 -16.95
C MET A 292 9.97 0.75 -18.41
N GLU A 293 10.21 1.67 -19.36
CA GLU A 293 10.43 1.33 -20.77
C GLU A 293 11.63 0.41 -20.95
N ARG A 294 12.75 0.73 -20.34
CA ARG A 294 13.95 -0.08 -20.41
C ARG A 294 13.73 -1.49 -19.85
N ARG A 295 13.02 -1.64 -18.73
CA ARG A 295 12.72 -2.95 -18.16
C ARG A 295 11.75 -3.74 -19.03
N LEU A 296 10.73 -3.10 -19.58
CA LEU A 296 9.80 -3.71 -20.52
C LEU A 296 10.53 -4.26 -21.75
N ALA A 297 11.45 -3.47 -22.33
CA ALA A 297 12.25 -3.85 -23.47
C ALA A 297 13.27 -4.97 -23.15
N ALA A 298 13.82 -5.00 -21.95
CA ALA A 298 14.85 -5.96 -21.55
C ALA A 298 14.35 -7.40 -21.42
N ARG A 299 13.04 -7.62 -21.25
CA ARG A 299 12.40 -8.96 -21.17
C ARG A 299 13.14 -9.92 -20.26
N ILE A 300 13.53 -9.46 -19.06
CA ILE A 300 14.34 -10.22 -18.11
C ILE A 300 13.54 -11.44 -17.63
N PRO A 301 14.04 -12.68 -17.80
CA PRO A 301 13.34 -13.87 -17.34
C PRO A 301 13.21 -13.89 -15.82
N VAL A 302 11.97 -14.00 -15.33
CA VAL A 302 11.62 -14.09 -13.90
C VAL A 302 10.80 -15.34 -13.63
N VAL A 303 10.87 -15.80 -12.40
CA VAL A 303 10.08 -16.91 -11.89
C VAL A 303 9.20 -16.40 -10.76
N LEU A 304 7.89 -16.62 -10.88
CA LEU A 304 6.91 -16.46 -9.80
C LEU A 304 6.82 -17.78 -9.04
N PHE A 305 6.90 -17.73 -7.72
CA PHE A 305 6.88 -18.92 -6.89
C PHE A 305 6.12 -18.73 -5.59
N THR A 306 5.72 -19.86 -4.97
CA THR A 306 5.39 -19.93 -3.55
C THR A 306 6.45 -20.72 -2.79
N ILE A 307 6.61 -20.41 -1.50
CA ILE A 307 7.51 -21.10 -0.57
C ILE A 307 6.75 -21.46 0.70
N ARG A 308 6.94 -22.68 1.18
CA ARG A 308 6.30 -23.11 2.43
C ARG A 308 6.97 -22.46 3.64
N LEU A 309 6.15 -21.85 4.47
CA LEU A 309 6.59 -21.22 5.73
C LEU A 309 6.64 -22.22 6.89
N GLU A 310 5.88 -23.32 6.78
CA GLU A 310 5.81 -24.42 7.75
C GLU A 310 5.73 -25.78 7.03
N PRO A 311 5.97 -26.91 7.72
CA PRO A 311 5.80 -28.23 7.11
C PRO A 311 4.37 -28.47 6.63
N GLY A 312 4.24 -29.07 5.45
CA GLY A 312 2.94 -29.37 4.86
C GLY A 312 2.34 -30.69 5.34
N PRO A 313 1.01 -30.87 5.13
CA PRO A 313 0.29 -32.07 5.58
C PRO A 313 0.77 -33.36 4.90
N ASN A 314 1.37 -33.27 3.72
CA ASN A 314 1.88 -34.44 2.97
C ASN A 314 3.39 -34.67 3.17
N GLY A 315 3.98 -34.18 4.26
CA GLY A 315 5.40 -34.31 4.55
C GLY A 315 6.31 -33.33 3.78
N GLU A 316 5.72 -32.33 3.17
CA GLU A 316 6.47 -31.24 2.51
C GLU A 316 7.25 -30.45 3.57
N LYS A 317 8.52 -30.19 3.31
CA LYS A 317 9.39 -29.44 4.23
C LYS A 317 9.12 -27.95 4.17
N ALA A 318 9.25 -27.23 5.28
CA ALA A 318 9.38 -25.77 5.30
C ALA A 318 10.57 -25.35 4.40
N GLY A 319 10.43 -24.19 3.74
CA GLY A 319 11.41 -23.71 2.77
C GLY A 319 11.30 -24.32 1.36
N ARG A 320 10.40 -25.29 1.13
CA ARG A 320 10.18 -25.85 -0.21
C ARG A 320 9.54 -24.82 -1.14
N ILE A 321 10.17 -24.58 -2.28
CA ILE A 321 9.69 -23.69 -3.34
C ILE A 321 8.85 -24.49 -4.34
N ARG A 322 7.71 -23.92 -4.73
CA ARG A 322 6.90 -24.35 -5.89
C ARG A 322 6.89 -23.23 -6.92
N ILE A 323 7.36 -23.52 -8.12
CA ILE A 323 7.27 -22.61 -9.26
C ILE A 323 5.82 -22.56 -9.74
N LEU A 324 5.28 -21.36 -9.90
CA LEU A 324 3.94 -21.12 -10.44
C LEU A 324 4.00 -20.70 -11.92
N LEU A 325 4.94 -19.83 -12.28
CA LEU A 325 5.03 -19.24 -13.61
C LEU A 325 6.46 -18.85 -13.95
N HIS A 326 6.86 -19.09 -15.20
CA HIS A 326 8.01 -18.47 -15.85
C HIS A 326 7.51 -17.34 -16.75
N SER A 327 8.10 -16.17 -16.65
CA SER A 327 7.71 -14.99 -17.45
C SER A 327 8.94 -14.21 -17.88
N THR A 328 8.82 -13.46 -18.97
CA THR A 328 9.74 -12.39 -19.34
C THR A 328 9.13 -11.00 -19.11
N ASP A 329 7.90 -10.94 -18.63
CA ASP A 329 7.28 -9.71 -18.14
C ASP A 329 7.75 -9.45 -16.72
N TRP A 330 7.79 -8.17 -16.34
CA TRP A 330 8.15 -7.80 -14.98
C TRP A 330 7.00 -8.09 -14.04
N VAL A 331 7.06 -9.23 -13.33
CA VAL A 331 6.06 -9.63 -12.33
C VAL A 331 6.32 -8.93 -11.01
N ASN A 332 5.30 -8.27 -10.46
CA ASN A 332 5.34 -7.51 -9.20
C ASN A 332 3.97 -7.50 -8.49
N HIS A 333 3.81 -6.76 -7.39
CA HIS A 333 2.57 -6.58 -6.63
C HIS A 333 1.86 -7.92 -6.33
N LEU A 334 2.56 -8.81 -5.63
CA LEU A 334 2.02 -10.12 -5.26
C LEU A 334 1.09 -9.99 -4.06
N LEU A 335 -0.17 -10.37 -4.21
CA LEU A 335 -1.20 -10.25 -3.19
C LEU A 335 -2.06 -11.50 -3.14
N PHE A 336 -1.96 -12.27 -2.07
CA PHE A 336 -2.92 -13.35 -1.84
C PHE A 336 -4.32 -12.78 -1.55
N SER A 337 -5.35 -13.53 -1.96
CA SER A 337 -6.71 -13.26 -1.48
C SER A 337 -6.73 -13.32 0.04
N PRO A 338 -7.39 -12.36 0.73
CA PRO A 338 -7.49 -12.39 2.19
C PRO A 338 -8.33 -13.55 2.73
N THR A 339 -9.09 -14.25 1.89
CA THR A 339 -10.00 -15.33 2.29
C THR A 339 -9.74 -16.67 1.59
N ASP A 340 -9.18 -16.70 0.38
CA ASP A 340 -8.76 -17.95 -0.30
C ASP A 340 -7.24 -18.09 -0.30
N PRO A 341 -6.67 -18.98 0.54
CA PRO A 341 -5.22 -19.17 0.63
C PRO A 341 -4.57 -19.73 -0.63
N ARG A 342 -5.37 -20.19 -1.60
CA ARG A 342 -4.89 -20.78 -2.86
C ARG A 342 -4.84 -19.79 -4.02
N LEU A 343 -5.35 -18.57 -3.84
CA LEU A 343 -5.49 -17.60 -4.92
C LEU A 343 -4.52 -16.42 -4.73
N LEU A 344 -3.67 -16.21 -5.74
CA LEU A 344 -2.67 -15.15 -5.76
C LEU A 344 -2.96 -14.20 -6.93
N MET A 345 -3.09 -12.92 -6.63
CA MET A 345 -3.08 -11.83 -7.61
C MET A 345 -1.64 -11.35 -7.82
N TYR A 346 -1.30 -11.02 -9.05
CA TYR A 346 -0.01 -10.45 -9.41
C TYR A 346 -0.12 -9.48 -10.58
N CYS A 347 0.86 -8.62 -10.72
CA CYS A 347 0.89 -7.57 -11.72
C CYS A 347 1.97 -7.83 -12.77
N HIS A 348 1.66 -7.64 -14.05
CA HIS A 348 2.65 -7.35 -15.08
C HIS A 348 2.97 -5.87 -15.05
N GLU A 349 4.10 -5.52 -14.45
CA GLU A 349 4.56 -4.14 -14.33
C GLU A 349 5.14 -3.64 -15.65
N GLY A 350 5.09 -2.33 -15.87
CA GLY A 350 5.59 -1.69 -17.09
C GLY A 350 4.89 -0.36 -17.34
N MET A 351 5.06 0.19 -18.54
CA MET A 351 4.26 1.36 -18.95
C MET A 351 2.80 0.97 -19.03
N TRP A 352 1.96 1.57 -18.21
CA TRP A 352 0.58 1.15 -17.97
C TRP A 352 -0.28 1.09 -19.23
N GLN A 353 -0.05 2.00 -20.18
CA GLN A 353 -0.73 1.97 -21.48
C GLN A 353 -0.19 0.90 -22.45
N LYS A 354 0.85 0.15 -22.08
CA LYS A 354 1.47 -0.89 -22.91
C LYS A 354 1.31 -2.31 -22.39
N VAL A 355 0.88 -2.48 -21.13
CA VAL A 355 0.78 -3.78 -20.47
C VAL A 355 -0.62 -4.02 -19.92
N ASP A 356 -1.10 -5.25 -20.00
CA ASP A 356 -2.30 -5.72 -19.29
C ASP A 356 -1.84 -6.20 -17.92
N ARG A 357 -2.18 -5.46 -16.85
CA ARG A 357 -1.49 -5.53 -15.57
C ARG A 357 -1.99 -6.62 -14.63
N ILE A 358 -3.30 -6.83 -14.52
CA ILE A 358 -3.97 -7.49 -13.39
C ILE A 358 -4.22 -8.95 -13.70
N TRP A 359 -3.52 -9.85 -13.01
CA TRP A 359 -3.56 -11.28 -13.24
C TRP A 359 -3.81 -12.07 -11.96
N LEU A 360 -4.41 -13.25 -12.11
CA LEU A 360 -4.59 -14.24 -11.04
C LEU A 360 -3.91 -15.55 -11.41
N ILE A 361 -3.48 -16.29 -10.38
CA ILE A 361 -2.98 -17.66 -10.51
C ILE A 361 -3.24 -18.42 -9.21
N HIS A 362 -3.53 -19.72 -9.30
CA HIS A 362 -3.59 -20.57 -8.12
C HIS A 362 -2.19 -20.95 -7.62
N THR A 363 -2.09 -21.26 -6.33
CA THR A 363 -0.83 -21.68 -5.70
C THR A 363 -0.29 -23.02 -6.18
N ASP A 364 -1.03 -23.74 -7.01
CA ASP A 364 -0.57 -24.93 -7.72
C ASP A 364 -0.05 -24.65 -9.13
N GLY A 365 -0.12 -23.39 -9.59
CA GLY A 365 0.31 -22.94 -10.92
C GLY A 365 -0.78 -23.02 -11.98
N THR A 366 -1.99 -23.44 -11.63
CA THR A 366 -3.14 -23.48 -12.54
C THR A 366 -3.94 -22.17 -12.52
N GLY A 367 -4.89 -22.02 -13.46
CA GLY A 367 -5.84 -20.91 -13.44
C GLY A 367 -5.22 -19.54 -13.71
N ASN A 368 -4.11 -19.47 -14.46
CA ASN A 368 -3.53 -18.18 -14.83
C ASN A 368 -4.50 -17.38 -15.71
N GLN A 369 -5.02 -16.26 -15.19
CA GLN A 369 -6.11 -15.50 -15.80
C GLN A 369 -5.85 -14.01 -15.76
N LEU A 370 -6.05 -13.34 -16.91
CA LEU A 370 -6.12 -11.88 -17.01
C LEU A 370 -7.48 -11.38 -16.51
N ILE A 371 -7.48 -10.41 -15.61
CA ILE A 371 -8.70 -9.84 -15.01
C ILE A 371 -9.24 -8.67 -15.84
N HIS A 372 -8.36 -7.75 -16.24
CA HIS A 372 -8.73 -6.61 -17.06
C HIS A 372 -7.85 -6.55 -18.31
N LYS A 373 -8.50 -6.69 -19.50
CA LYS A 373 -7.86 -6.49 -20.79
C LYS A 373 -8.18 -5.10 -21.30
N ARG A 374 -7.16 -4.33 -21.65
CA ARG A 374 -7.34 -3.03 -22.27
C ARG A 374 -7.99 -3.16 -23.65
N THR A 375 -8.88 -2.24 -23.98
CA THR A 375 -9.72 -2.25 -25.18
C THR A 375 -9.54 -1.02 -26.05
N MET A 376 -8.80 0.00 -25.55
CA MET A 376 -8.47 1.19 -26.34
C MET A 376 -7.02 1.64 -26.11
N ALA A 377 -6.49 2.43 -27.05
CA ALA A 377 -5.21 3.10 -26.88
C ALA A 377 -5.27 4.07 -25.69
N MET A 378 -4.18 4.16 -24.91
CA MET A 378 -4.07 4.98 -23.70
C MET A 378 -5.01 4.58 -22.56
N GLU A 379 -5.69 3.45 -22.65
CA GLU A 379 -6.34 2.85 -21.48
C GLU A 379 -5.30 2.37 -20.49
N ILE A 380 -5.54 2.64 -19.21
CA ILE A 380 -4.74 2.12 -18.10
C ILE A 380 -5.63 1.52 -17.02
N ALA A 381 -5.18 0.44 -16.40
CA ALA A 381 -5.78 -0.16 -15.23
C ALA A 381 -4.64 -0.60 -14.28
N GLY A 382 -4.76 -0.30 -13.00
CA GLY A 382 -3.71 -0.62 -12.04
C GLY A 382 -4.06 -0.28 -10.61
N HIS A 383 -3.06 -0.16 -9.73
CA HIS A 383 -3.24 -0.05 -8.29
C HIS A 383 -4.27 -1.06 -7.78
N GLU A 384 -4.11 -2.31 -8.25
CA GLU A 384 -5.00 -3.41 -7.95
C GLU A 384 -4.93 -3.83 -6.48
N PHE A 385 -6.10 -4.15 -5.91
CA PHE A 385 -6.21 -4.63 -4.55
C PHE A 385 -7.43 -5.52 -4.35
N TRP A 386 -7.38 -6.36 -3.31
CA TRP A 386 -8.50 -7.19 -2.92
C TRP A 386 -9.54 -6.39 -2.14
N GLY A 387 -10.81 -6.58 -2.46
CA GLY A 387 -11.88 -6.27 -1.52
C GLY A 387 -11.75 -7.12 -0.26
N LEU A 388 -12.26 -6.62 0.86
CA LEU A 388 -12.23 -7.35 2.13
C LEU A 388 -13.04 -8.67 2.10
N ASP A 389 -13.91 -8.84 1.10
CA ASP A 389 -14.63 -10.08 0.78
C ASP A 389 -13.70 -11.18 0.21
N GLY A 390 -12.49 -10.82 -0.23
CA GLY A 390 -11.53 -11.73 -0.88
C GLY A 390 -11.99 -12.28 -2.23
N LYS A 391 -13.04 -11.71 -2.81
CA LYS A 391 -13.69 -12.16 -4.04
C LYS A 391 -13.75 -11.08 -5.10
N THR A 392 -13.70 -9.80 -4.71
CA THR A 392 -13.73 -8.66 -5.61
C THR A 392 -12.34 -8.07 -5.73
N ILE A 393 -11.88 -7.89 -6.97
CA ILE A 393 -10.65 -7.17 -7.29
C ILE A 393 -11.02 -5.76 -7.69
N TRP A 394 -10.46 -4.78 -6.99
CA TRP A 394 -10.62 -3.36 -7.22
C TRP A 394 -9.35 -2.79 -7.86
N TYR A 395 -9.50 -1.79 -8.74
CA TYR A 395 -8.39 -1.13 -9.39
C TYR A 395 -8.79 0.23 -9.96
N ASP A 396 -7.83 1.16 -10.05
CA ASP A 396 -8.03 2.38 -10.80
C ASP A 396 -8.09 2.08 -12.30
N TRP A 397 -9.02 2.72 -12.99
CA TRP A 397 -9.23 2.54 -14.42
C TRP A 397 -9.43 3.88 -15.10
N GLN A 398 -8.51 4.24 -16.00
CA GLN A 398 -8.62 5.45 -16.81
C GLN A 398 -8.85 5.08 -18.27
N TYR A 399 -9.83 5.72 -18.87
CA TYR A 399 -10.36 5.35 -20.16
C TYR A 399 -10.78 6.58 -20.98
N PRO A 400 -9.81 7.27 -21.67
CA PRO A 400 -8.36 7.06 -21.64
C PRO A 400 -7.65 7.73 -20.44
N LYS A 401 -6.35 7.42 -20.29
CA LYS A 401 -5.49 8.02 -19.26
C LYS A 401 -5.55 9.55 -19.28
N GLY A 402 -5.78 10.13 -18.12
CA GLY A 402 -5.79 11.57 -17.92
C GLY A 402 -7.11 12.28 -18.28
N GLU A 403 -8.13 11.54 -18.80
CA GLU A 403 -9.39 12.13 -19.23
C GLU A 403 -10.60 11.66 -18.44
N VAL A 404 -10.77 10.34 -18.27
CA VAL A 404 -11.89 9.77 -17.54
C VAL A 404 -11.36 8.76 -16.52
N PHE A 405 -11.83 8.84 -15.29
CA PHE A 405 -11.35 8.02 -14.21
C PHE A 405 -12.49 7.29 -13.49
N PHE A 406 -12.29 5.98 -13.29
CA PHE A 406 -13.19 5.14 -12.51
C PHE A 406 -12.39 4.36 -11.46
N LEU A 407 -12.98 4.13 -10.29
CA LEU A 407 -12.62 2.98 -9.48
C LEU A 407 -13.47 1.81 -9.93
N ALA A 408 -12.82 0.78 -10.46
CA ALA A 408 -13.46 -0.38 -11.04
C ALA A 408 -13.36 -1.60 -10.11
N GLY A 409 -14.41 -2.41 -10.06
CA GLY A 409 -14.47 -3.66 -9.31
C GLY A 409 -14.92 -4.82 -10.19
N TYR A 410 -14.23 -5.96 -10.07
CA TYR A 410 -14.61 -7.22 -10.72
C TYR A 410 -14.75 -8.32 -9.68
N ASN A 411 -15.96 -8.86 -9.53
CA ASN A 411 -16.21 -9.96 -8.61
C ASN A 411 -16.03 -11.31 -9.31
N LEU A 412 -15.16 -12.15 -8.76
CA LEU A 412 -14.73 -13.42 -9.36
C LEU A 412 -15.82 -14.51 -9.39
N GLU A 413 -16.74 -14.49 -8.43
CA GLU A 413 -17.80 -15.51 -8.33
C GLU A 413 -19.01 -15.15 -9.20
N THR A 414 -19.43 -13.90 -9.15
CA THR A 414 -20.64 -13.44 -9.85
C THR A 414 -20.34 -12.88 -11.24
N HIS A 415 -19.08 -12.67 -11.57
CA HIS A 415 -18.58 -12.01 -12.77
C HIS A 415 -19.14 -10.59 -12.98
N LYS A 416 -19.74 -10.01 -11.95
CA LYS A 416 -20.23 -8.63 -11.99
C LYS A 416 -19.07 -7.66 -12.05
N ARG A 417 -19.27 -6.61 -12.85
CA ARG A 417 -18.34 -5.48 -13.01
C ARG A 417 -19.04 -4.20 -12.58
N VAL A 418 -18.37 -3.41 -11.75
CA VAL A 418 -18.85 -2.10 -11.31
C VAL A 418 -17.77 -1.06 -11.59
N ALA A 419 -18.18 0.17 -11.97
CA ALA A 419 -17.27 1.28 -12.18
C ALA A 419 -17.88 2.54 -11.59
N TYR A 420 -17.23 3.08 -10.55
CA TYR A 420 -17.60 4.35 -9.94
C TYR A 420 -16.78 5.48 -10.57
N HIS A 421 -17.47 6.42 -11.22
CA HIS A 421 -16.85 7.60 -11.81
C HIS A 421 -16.37 8.55 -10.71
N LEU A 422 -15.17 9.13 -10.89
CA LEU A 422 -14.62 10.18 -10.06
C LEU A 422 -14.62 11.50 -10.82
N GLU A 423 -15.09 12.56 -10.15
CA GLU A 423 -14.93 13.92 -10.64
C GLU A 423 -13.44 14.31 -10.70
N ARG A 424 -13.09 15.25 -11.55
CA ARG A 424 -11.71 15.60 -11.87
C ARG A 424 -10.88 16.01 -10.66
N ASN A 425 -11.48 16.72 -9.71
CA ASN A 425 -10.79 17.21 -8.52
C ASN A 425 -10.60 16.13 -7.44
N ASP A 426 -11.35 15.02 -7.55
CA ASP A 426 -11.37 13.96 -6.54
C ASP A 426 -10.50 12.75 -6.96
N TRP A 427 -9.78 12.87 -8.09
CA TRP A 427 -8.93 11.80 -8.56
C TRP A 427 -7.89 11.42 -7.51
N SER A 428 -7.82 10.14 -7.21
CA SER A 428 -6.91 9.52 -6.25
C SER A 428 -6.09 8.42 -6.91
N ILE A 429 -5.01 8.01 -6.27
CA ILE A 429 -4.10 6.99 -6.78
C ILE A 429 -4.30 5.69 -6.02
N HIS A 430 -4.27 5.74 -4.69
CA HIS A 430 -4.47 4.59 -3.84
C HIS A 430 -5.84 4.67 -3.17
N PHE A 431 -6.58 3.57 -3.24
CA PHE A 431 -7.93 3.48 -2.69
C PHE A 431 -8.01 2.40 -1.62
N ASN A 432 -8.93 2.58 -0.69
CA ASN A 432 -9.35 1.56 0.25
C ASN A 432 -10.86 1.63 0.46
N LEU A 433 -11.45 0.62 1.09
CA LEU A 433 -12.89 0.49 1.22
C LEU A 433 -13.30 -0.17 2.54
N THR A 434 -14.53 0.05 2.94
CA THR A 434 -15.15 -0.63 4.08
C THR A 434 -15.74 -1.98 3.68
N GLN A 435 -15.91 -2.89 4.65
CA GLN A 435 -16.41 -4.26 4.41
C GLN A 435 -17.79 -4.29 3.71
N ASP A 436 -18.65 -3.34 4.04
CA ASP A 436 -20.00 -3.21 3.48
C ASP A 436 -20.07 -2.37 2.20
N LEU A 437 -18.94 -1.85 1.75
CA LEU A 437 -18.82 -0.97 0.58
C LEU A 437 -19.62 0.34 0.68
N ASP A 438 -19.96 0.78 1.88
CA ASP A 438 -20.66 2.04 2.10
C ASP A 438 -19.75 3.26 1.94
N LEU A 439 -18.45 3.07 2.20
CA LEU A 439 -17.43 4.12 2.12
C LEU A 439 -16.18 3.61 1.41
N PHE A 440 -15.57 4.52 0.67
CA PHE A 440 -14.23 4.36 0.11
C PHE A 440 -13.37 5.55 0.53
N CYS A 441 -12.06 5.41 0.50
CA CYS A 441 -11.14 6.52 0.69
C CYS A 441 -10.03 6.50 -0.37
N GLY A 442 -9.42 7.66 -0.58
CA GLY A 442 -8.33 7.84 -1.53
C GLY A 442 -7.33 8.90 -1.05
N ASP A 443 -6.17 8.96 -1.69
CA ASP A 443 -5.04 9.80 -1.28
C ASP A 443 -4.79 11.01 -2.18
N GLY A 444 -5.74 11.34 -3.05
CA GLY A 444 -5.57 12.40 -4.03
C GLY A 444 -4.58 12.04 -5.14
N GLY A 445 -4.41 12.93 -6.08
CA GLY A 445 -3.55 12.75 -7.24
C GLY A 445 -2.41 13.73 -7.28
N ASP A 446 -1.17 13.24 -7.32
CA ASP A 446 0.02 14.04 -7.56
C ASP A 446 0.26 14.26 -9.07
N SER A 447 0.83 15.39 -9.41
CA SER A 447 1.18 15.76 -10.78
C SER A 447 2.16 14.79 -11.46
N GLY A 448 2.95 14.06 -10.71
CA GLY A 448 3.93 13.08 -11.22
C GLY A 448 3.39 11.66 -11.37
N GLN A 449 2.15 11.41 -10.99
CA GLN A 449 1.54 10.09 -10.96
C GLN A 449 0.55 9.88 -12.12
N VAL A 450 -0.12 8.73 -12.14
CA VAL A 450 -1.10 8.36 -13.18
C VAL A 450 -2.40 9.15 -13.06
N ALA A 451 -2.72 9.67 -11.90
CA ALA A 451 -3.86 10.55 -11.62
C ALA A 451 -3.39 11.91 -11.13
N ARG A 452 -4.14 12.96 -11.40
CA ARG A 452 -3.84 14.33 -10.99
C ARG A 452 -5.12 15.11 -10.74
N ALA A 453 -5.33 15.56 -9.51
CA ALA A 453 -6.37 16.51 -9.15
C ALA A 453 -5.87 17.96 -9.39
N PRO A 454 -6.67 18.84 -10.02
CA PRO A 454 -6.28 20.23 -10.27
C PRO A 454 -6.19 21.10 -9.04
N ASP A 455 -7.00 20.86 -8.02
CA ASP A 455 -7.10 21.67 -6.79
C ASP A 455 -6.19 21.20 -5.65
N GLY A 456 -5.30 20.24 -5.92
CA GLY A 456 -4.32 19.75 -4.97
C GLY A 456 -4.60 18.34 -4.49
N GLU A 457 -3.95 18.00 -3.38
CA GLU A 457 -3.97 16.65 -2.82
C GLU A 457 -4.79 16.67 -1.53
N TRP A 458 -5.73 15.72 -1.43
CA TRP A 458 -6.55 15.53 -0.25
C TRP A 458 -6.57 14.05 0.13
N ILE A 459 -6.67 13.75 1.40
CA ILE A 459 -7.24 12.48 1.80
C ILE A 459 -8.74 12.60 1.59
N GLU A 460 -9.28 11.76 0.72
CA GLU A 460 -10.68 11.77 0.29
C GLU A 460 -11.48 10.68 0.98
N LEU A 461 -12.74 10.99 1.27
CA LEU A 461 -13.78 10.04 1.61
C LEU A 461 -14.80 10.02 0.47
N PHE A 462 -15.18 8.84 0.00
CA PHE A 462 -16.13 8.67 -1.10
C PHE A 462 -17.37 7.92 -0.64
N HIS A 463 -18.53 8.46 -1.02
CA HIS A 463 -19.85 7.86 -0.83
C HIS A 463 -20.31 7.30 -2.18
N PRO A 464 -20.39 5.96 -2.36
CA PRO A 464 -20.75 5.37 -3.63
C PRO A 464 -22.26 5.47 -3.88
N GLN A 465 -22.63 5.81 -5.11
CA GLN A 465 -24.01 5.76 -5.59
C GLN A 465 -24.08 5.01 -6.91
N MET A 466 -24.85 3.92 -6.93
CA MET A 466 -25.10 3.18 -8.17
C MET A 466 -26.11 3.90 -9.07
N ILE A 467 -25.83 3.93 -10.37
CA ILE A 467 -26.76 4.41 -11.38
C ILE A 467 -27.60 3.22 -11.83
N MET A 468 -28.88 3.25 -11.47
CA MET A 468 -29.80 2.14 -11.76
C MET A 468 -30.34 2.22 -13.19
N GLY A 469 -30.38 1.10 -13.89
CA GLY A 469 -31.06 0.99 -15.18
C GLY A 469 -32.57 1.16 -15.02
N GLY A 470 -33.18 1.91 -15.96
CA GLY A 470 -34.64 2.07 -16.02
C GLY A 470 -35.36 0.79 -16.48
N PRO A 471 -36.71 0.80 -16.48
CA PRO A 471 -37.51 -0.30 -17.01
C PRO A 471 -37.10 -0.62 -18.47
N GLY A 472 -36.89 -1.88 -18.78
CA GLY A 472 -36.46 -2.33 -20.11
C GLY A 472 -34.95 -2.26 -20.36
N ALA A 473 -34.14 -1.85 -19.39
CA ALA A 473 -32.71 -1.93 -19.51
C ALA A 473 -32.25 -3.39 -19.70
N LEU A 474 -31.40 -3.60 -20.68
CA LEU A 474 -30.78 -4.90 -20.92
C LEU A 474 -29.66 -5.11 -19.90
N ASN A 475 -29.75 -6.22 -19.14
CA ASN A 475 -28.74 -6.61 -18.18
C ASN A 475 -27.92 -7.79 -18.72
N SER A 476 -26.62 -7.67 -18.67
CA SER A 476 -25.67 -8.75 -18.94
C SER A 476 -24.57 -8.72 -17.87
N PRO A 477 -24.10 -9.86 -17.37
CA PRO A 477 -22.96 -9.89 -16.46
C PRO A 477 -21.66 -9.36 -17.10
N ALA A 478 -21.63 -9.28 -18.45
CA ALA A 478 -20.52 -8.67 -19.18
C ALA A 478 -20.56 -7.13 -19.17
N TYR A 479 -21.68 -6.51 -18.81
CA TYR A 479 -21.80 -5.05 -18.75
C TYR A 479 -21.24 -4.51 -17.44
N TRP A 480 -20.58 -3.36 -17.52
CA TRP A 480 -20.24 -2.57 -16.38
C TRP A 480 -21.49 -1.97 -15.75
N GLN A 481 -21.64 -2.13 -14.45
CA GLN A 481 -22.65 -1.42 -13.70
C GLN A 481 -22.10 -0.05 -13.32
N PRO A 482 -22.66 1.05 -13.84
CA PRO A 482 -22.13 2.36 -13.59
C PRO A 482 -22.51 2.87 -12.20
N GLY A 483 -21.62 3.63 -11.59
CA GLY A 483 -21.84 4.37 -10.38
C GLY A 483 -21.08 5.68 -10.40
N VAL A 484 -21.31 6.50 -9.39
CA VAL A 484 -20.57 7.74 -9.13
C VAL A 484 -20.12 7.75 -7.69
N PHE A 485 -19.02 8.42 -7.41
CA PHE A 485 -18.63 8.80 -6.08
C PHE A 485 -19.05 10.23 -5.78
N HIS A 486 -19.55 10.45 -4.57
CA HIS A 486 -19.67 11.78 -3.97
C HIS A 486 -18.54 11.90 -2.96
N SER A 487 -17.62 12.81 -3.22
CA SER A 487 -16.43 13.01 -2.41
C SER A 487 -16.65 13.93 -1.22
N GLU A 488 -15.89 13.71 -0.18
CA GLU A 488 -15.74 14.56 0.98
C GLU A 488 -14.26 14.65 1.35
N HIS A 489 -13.72 15.85 1.47
CA HIS A 489 -12.33 16.06 1.85
C HIS A 489 -12.13 15.80 3.35
N LEU A 490 -11.16 14.94 3.71
CA LEU A 490 -10.82 14.65 5.10
C LEU A 490 -9.64 15.49 5.60
N VAL A 491 -8.55 15.58 4.83
CA VAL A 491 -7.32 16.27 5.24
C VAL A 491 -6.67 16.93 4.04
N ASN A 492 -6.29 18.20 4.19
CA ASN A 492 -5.53 18.92 3.18
C ASN A 492 -4.10 18.43 3.12
N MET A 493 -3.69 17.88 1.97
CA MET A 493 -2.38 17.31 1.71
C MET A 493 -1.50 18.20 0.82
N ALA A 494 -1.82 19.48 0.66
CA ALA A 494 -1.13 20.39 -0.28
C ALA A 494 0.38 20.53 -0.03
N HIS A 495 0.87 20.28 1.19
CA HIS A 495 2.30 20.22 1.53
C HIS A 495 2.88 18.81 1.48
N GLN A 496 2.11 17.81 1.05
CA GLN A 496 2.59 16.45 0.84
C GLN A 496 3.62 16.41 -0.28
N ASN A 497 4.75 15.75 -0.03
CA ASN A 497 5.63 15.32 -1.10
C ASN A 497 5.36 13.82 -1.34
N TYR A 498 4.85 13.50 -2.51
CA TYR A 498 4.41 12.15 -2.87
C TYR A 498 5.54 11.10 -2.94
N ARG A 499 6.77 11.46 -2.55
CA ARG A 499 7.84 10.50 -2.26
C ARG A 499 7.53 9.62 -1.04
N ALA A 500 6.65 10.11 -0.14
CA ALA A 500 5.99 9.33 0.88
C ALA A 500 4.52 9.20 0.45
N GLU A 501 4.18 8.13 -0.23
CA GLU A 501 2.82 7.86 -0.69
C GLU A 501 1.89 7.70 0.53
N PRO A 502 0.72 8.36 0.56
CA PRO A 502 -0.15 8.36 1.74
C PRO A 502 -0.72 6.99 2.09
N ASN A 503 -1.11 6.19 1.09
CA ASN A 503 -1.62 4.83 1.29
C ASN A 503 -2.78 4.77 2.30
N PRO A 504 -3.92 5.46 2.06
CA PRO A 504 -5.00 5.56 3.03
C PRO A 504 -5.69 4.21 3.27
N ARG A 505 -6.14 4.01 4.51
CA ARG A 505 -6.81 2.76 4.91
C ARG A 505 -7.78 2.99 6.05
N PHE A 506 -8.99 2.44 5.93
CA PHE A 506 -9.95 2.45 7.03
C PHE A 506 -9.49 1.59 8.20
N SER A 507 -9.76 2.08 9.42
CA SER A 507 -9.81 1.19 10.58
C SER A 507 -10.92 0.14 10.40
N PRO A 508 -10.78 -1.06 10.99
CA PRO A 508 -11.81 -2.10 10.88
C PRO A 508 -13.20 -1.68 11.38
N ASP A 509 -13.27 -0.73 12.32
CA ASP A 509 -14.51 -0.17 12.86
C ASP A 509 -15.02 1.08 12.10
N LYS A 510 -14.37 1.44 10.98
CA LYS A 510 -14.67 2.57 10.09
C LYS A 510 -14.58 3.96 10.74
N LYS A 511 -14.01 4.09 11.94
CA LYS A 511 -13.92 5.38 12.63
C LYS A 511 -12.81 6.26 12.13
N TYR A 512 -11.76 5.66 11.58
CA TYR A 512 -10.55 6.35 11.15
C TYR A 512 -10.17 5.97 9.73
N VAL A 513 -9.55 6.92 9.02
CA VAL A 513 -8.71 6.65 7.85
C VAL A 513 -7.27 6.90 8.27
N PHE A 514 -6.46 5.83 8.31
CA PHE A 514 -5.02 5.92 8.56
C PHE A 514 -4.27 6.24 7.26
N PHE A 515 -3.21 7.03 7.36
CA PHE A 515 -2.38 7.38 6.21
C PHE A 515 -0.98 7.79 6.63
N THR A 516 -0.04 7.72 5.70
CA THR A 516 1.33 8.24 5.89
C THR A 516 1.42 9.63 5.29
N SER A 517 2.02 10.59 5.99
CA SER A 517 2.25 11.91 5.42
C SER A 517 3.57 12.52 5.85
N ASN A 518 4.20 13.25 4.93
CA ASN A 518 5.37 14.09 5.16
C ASN A 518 5.06 15.60 5.03
N MET A 519 3.79 15.98 5.11
CA MET A 519 3.34 17.39 4.97
C MET A 519 4.03 18.33 5.95
N PHE A 520 4.49 17.82 7.09
CA PHE A 520 5.26 18.56 8.10
C PHE A 520 6.80 18.41 7.95
N GLY A 521 7.27 17.93 6.80
CA GLY A 521 8.69 17.77 6.46
C GLY A 521 9.25 16.36 6.66
N ARG A 522 8.88 15.67 7.74
CA ARG A 522 9.20 14.25 7.99
C ARG A 522 7.94 13.42 7.94
N SER A 523 8.04 12.16 7.50
CA SER A 523 6.88 11.29 7.45
C SER A 523 6.51 10.75 8.84
N TYR A 524 5.20 10.70 9.07
CA TYR A 524 4.56 10.09 10.22
C TYR A 524 3.31 9.34 9.77
N VAL A 525 2.85 8.42 10.60
CA VAL A 525 1.52 7.83 10.46
C VAL A 525 0.50 8.75 11.13
N PHE A 526 -0.56 9.08 10.39
CA PHE A 526 -1.69 9.88 10.84
C PHE A 526 -2.98 9.05 10.79
N ALA A 527 -4.02 9.56 11.45
CA ALA A 527 -5.38 9.07 11.34
C ALA A 527 -6.33 10.27 11.27
N ALA A 528 -7.27 10.27 10.33
CA ALA A 528 -8.38 11.21 10.30
C ALA A 528 -9.65 10.51 10.79
N GLU A 529 -10.42 11.17 11.69
CA GLU A 529 -11.74 10.68 12.09
C GLU A 529 -12.71 10.81 10.90
N VAL A 530 -13.43 9.72 10.57
CA VAL A 530 -14.44 9.71 9.51
C VAL A 530 -15.61 10.62 9.86
N ALA A 531 -15.99 10.69 11.13
CA ALA A 531 -17.02 11.61 11.59
C ALA A 531 -16.42 13.00 11.84
N LYS A 532 -17.14 14.05 11.44
CA LYS A 532 -16.76 15.43 11.79
C LYS A 532 -16.83 15.65 13.30
N ALA A 533 -15.93 16.46 13.81
CA ALA A 533 -15.93 16.85 15.21
C ALA A 533 -17.21 17.64 15.55
N ALA A 534 -17.90 17.23 16.61
CA ALA A 534 -19.12 17.89 17.06
C ALA A 534 -18.86 19.33 17.57
N ASP A 535 -17.71 19.56 18.19
CA ASP A 535 -17.23 20.87 18.61
C ASP A 535 -15.96 21.20 17.82
N GLN A 536 -16.00 22.27 17.05
CA GLN A 536 -14.90 22.75 16.22
C GLN A 536 -14.18 23.97 16.82
N THR A 537 -14.41 24.25 18.09
CA THR A 537 -13.72 25.33 18.80
C THR A 537 -12.21 25.10 18.78
N GLY A 538 -11.45 26.09 18.34
CA GLY A 538 -9.98 25.98 18.20
C GLY A 538 -9.51 25.16 16.99
N ALA A 539 -10.39 24.89 16.01
CA ALA A 539 -10.00 24.28 14.75
C ALA A 539 -8.96 25.14 14.01
N VAL A 540 -8.00 24.50 13.38
CA VAL A 540 -6.89 25.15 12.65
C VAL A 540 -6.73 24.48 11.28
N SER A 541 -6.35 25.24 10.27
CA SER A 541 -6.11 24.67 8.94
C SER A 541 -4.88 23.76 8.95
N THR A 542 -5.02 22.55 8.42
CA THR A 542 -3.90 21.65 8.20
C THR A 542 -2.84 22.30 7.30
N LEU A 543 -3.26 23.05 6.27
CA LEU A 543 -2.37 23.80 5.40
C LEU A 543 -1.56 24.88 6.16
N GLU A 544 -2.20 25.64 7.04
CA GLU A 544 -1.51 26.65 7.87
C GLU A 544 -0.50 25.99 8.82
N LEU A 545 -0.88 24.87 9.45
CA LEU A 545 0.03 24.09 10.29
C LEU A 545 1.21 23.57 9.47
N ALA A 546 0.96 22.96 8.32
CA ALA A 546 2.01 22.42 7.46
C ALA A 546 2.98 23.51 7.00
N THR A 547 2.50 24.68 6.61
CA THR A 547 3.32 25.84 6.26
C THR A 547 4.23 26.27 7.41
N LYS A 548 3.68 26.28 8.65
CA LYS A 548 4.44 26.65 9.84
C LYS A 548 5.58 25.67 10.15
N PHE A 549 5.34 24.38 10.01
CA PHE A 549 6.32 23.32 10.32
C PHE A 549 7.27 23.00 9.17
N ASN A 550 6.87 23.27 7.92
CA ASN A 550 7.62 22.98 6.70
C ASN A 550 7.59 24.19 5.74
N PRO A 551 8.19 25.34 6.11
CA PRO A 551 8.09 26.57 5.34
C PRO A 551 8.83 26.55 3.99
N THR A 552 9.68 25.53 3.74
CA THR A 552 10.46 25.43 2.50
C THR A 552 9.70 24.81 1.33
N MET A 553 8.52 24.23 1.57
CA MET A 553 7.66 23.76 0.49
C MET A 553 6.88 24.94 -0.12
N PRO A 554 6.95 25.14 -1.45
CA PRO A 554 6.17 26.20 -2.08
C PRO A 554 4.68 25.90 -1.88
N THR A 555 3.95 26.93 -1.44
CA THR A 555 2.49 26.87 -1.44
C THR A 555 2.00 26.60 -2.86
N PRO A 556 1.10 25.64 -3.10
CA PRO A 556 0.57 25.41 -4.43
C PRO A 556 -0.03 26.71 -4.95
N THR A 557 0.48 27.21 -6.05
CA THR A 557 -0.12 28.35 -6.74
C THR A 557 -1.40 27.84 -7.38
N THR A 558 -2.54 28.23 -6.84
CA THR A 558 -3.85 28.06 -7.48
C THR A 558 -3.82 28.83 -8.79
N THR A 559 -3.45 28.17 -9.86
CA THR A 559 -3.69 28.70 -11.20
C THR A 559 -5.20 28.53 -11.47
N GLN A 560 -5.96 29.56 -11.12
CA GLN A 560 -7.27 29.74 -11.71
C GLN A 560 -7.08 29.80 -13.23
N LYS A 561 -7.63 28.83 -13.95
CA LYS A 561 -8.04 28.93 -15.33
C LYS A 561 -9.42 28.36 -15.49
#